data_29c3a02d8d04a466463dec76e30aeb47
#
_entry.id   29c3a02d8d04a466463dec76e30aeb47
#
_cell.length_a   1.000
_cell.length_b   1.000
_cell.length_c   1.000
_cell.angle_alpha   90.00
_cell.angle_beta   90.00
_cell.angle_gamma   90.00
#
_symmetry.space_group_name_H-M   'P 1'
#
loop_
_entity.id
_entity.type
_entity.pdbx_description
1 polymer ?
#
loop_
_entity_poly.entity_id
_entity_poly.type
_entity_poly.pdbx_seq_one_letter_code
_entity_poly.pdbx_strand_id
1 'polypeptide(L)'
;VYGDIHIMSRPKPTILLNFTNKQTFKSEQVLSADAIYSVFFDGKPINLRTLHTLVSYPGPKYKKVSFSNPGHAFNLAARLNKLFQSDVFTVVRLTQGDVVTEDEIKQLKEGPQST
;
A
#
# COMPACT_ATOMS: atom_id res chain seq x y z
N VAL A 1 21.05 -5.32 -20.74
CA VAL A 1 20.97 -5.01 -20.16
C VAL A 1 20.61 -4.80 -19.53
N TYR A 2 20.57 -5.06 -19.73
CA TYR A 2 20.25 -4.86 -18.94
C TYR A 2 19.88 -4.09 -18.54
N GLY A 3 19.74 -4.02 -18.71
CA GLY A 3 19.51 -3.27 -18.26
C GLY A 3 19.23 -2.88 -17.76
N ASP A 4 19.36 -3.15 -17.91
CA ASP A 4 19.20 -2.81 -17.25
C ASP A 4 19.43 -2.34 -16.31
N ILE A 5 19.83 -2.53 -16.54
CA ILE A 5 20.37 -2.10 -15.44
C ILE A 5 19.93 -0.83 -15.05
N HIS A 6 19.85 0.06 -15.85
CA HIS A 6 19.32 1.26 -15.45
C HIS A 6 17.92 1.03 -15.05
N ILE A 7 17.49 -0.14 -15.21
CA ILE A 7 16.32 -0.53 -14.63
C ILE A 7 16.37 -0.28 -13.19
N MET A 8 17.53 -0.29 -12.66
CA MET A 8 17.66 -0.11 -11.26
C MET A 8 17.53 1.32 -10.88
N SER A 9 17.72 2.24 -11.78
CA SER A 9 17.59 3.62 -11.38
C SER A 9 16.15 4.05 -11.52
N ARG A 10 15.69 4.84 -10.59
CA ARG A 10 14.34 5.34 -10.63
C ARG A 10 14.24 6.48 -11.61
N PRO A 11 13.14 6.57 -12.36
CA PRO A 11 12.94 7.75 -13.16
C PRO A 11 12.77 8.95 -12.26
N LYS A 12 13.09 10.12 -12.76
CA LYS A 12 12.87 11.33 -12.01
C LYS A 12 11.39 11.48 -11.71
N PRO A 13 11.04 11.79 -10.46
CA PRO A 13 9.64 11.96 -10.13
C PRO A 13 9.07 13.26 -10.72
N THR A 14 7.81 13.22 -11.07
CA THR A 14 7.10 14.43 -11.46
C THR A 14 6.50 15.04 -10.20
N ILE A 15 6.93 16.25 -9.88
CA ILE A 15 6.49 16.92 -8.67
C ILE A 15 5.24 17.72 -9.00
N LEU A 16 4.15 17.42 -8.32
CA LEU A 16 2.90 18.12 -8.52
C LEU A 16 2.77 19.34 -7.59
N LEU A 17 3.17 19.17 -6.36
CA LEU A 17 3.12 20.24 -5.38
C LEU A 17 4.37 20.16 -4.51
N ASN A 18 4.82 21.31 -4.04
CA ASN A 18 5.98 21.37 -3.16
C ASN A 18 5.77 22.44 -2.11
N PHE A 19 6.03 22.11 -0.87
CA PHE A 19 6.01 23.06 0.23
C PHE A 19 7.30 22.93 1.01
N THR A 20 7.99 24.03 1.24
CA THR A 20 9.21 24.03 2.03
C THR A 20 8.99 24.87 3.29
N ASN A 21 9.25 24.26 4.43
CA ASN A 21 9.20 24.98 5.70
C ASN A 21 10.44 25.85 5.80
N LYS A 22 10.23 27.15 5.95
CA LYS A 22 11.37 28.09 5.91
C LYS A 22 12.20 28.08 7.18
N GLN A 23 11.71 27.47 8.24
CA GLN A 23 12.46 27.40 9.49
C GLN A 23 13.31 26.16 9.57
N THR A 24 12.78 25.01 9.14
CA THR A 24 13.52 23.76 9.19
C THR A 24 14.15 23.40 7.86
N PHE A 25 13.72 24.06 6.79
CA PHE A 25 14.15 23.79 5.42
C PHE A 25 13.80 22.39 4.94
N LYS A 26 12.84 21.77 5.58
CA LYS A 26 12.31 20.48 5.10
C LYS A 26 11.20 20.74 4.10
N SER A 27 11.21 19.97 3.04
CA SER A 27 10.20 20.07 1.98
C SER A 27 9.30 18.85 2.01
N GLU A 28 8.04 19.12 1.76
CA GLU A 28 7.09 18.04 1.54
C GLU A 28 6.59 18.17 0.12
N GLN A 29 6.64 17.06 -0.64
CA GLN A 29 6.34 17.08 -2.06
C GLN A 29 5.28 16.07 -2.37
N VAL A 30 4.34 16.45 -3.22
CA VAL A 30 3.36 15.54 -3.76
C VAL A 30 3.83 15.16 -5.16
N LEU A 31 4.00 13.88 -5.37
CA LEU A 31 4.51 13.35 -6.63
C LEU A 31 3.41 12.62 -7.37
N SER A 32 3.49 12.62 -8.68
CA SER A 32 2.53 11.85 -9.46
C SER A 32 2.78 10.36 -9.31
N ALA A 33 1.72 9.59 -9.47
CA ALA A 33 1.80 8.13 -9.50
C ALA A 33 0.89 7.66 -10.61
N ASP A 34 1.25 6.56 -11.26
CA ASP A 34 0.42 6.05 -12.35
C ASP A 34 -0.73 5.20 -11.84
N ALA A 35 -0.60 4.63 -10.66
CA ALA A 35 -1.61 3.73 -10.12
C ALA A 35 -1.28 3.41 -8.68
N ILE A 36 -2.19 2.74 -8.02
CA ILE A 36 -1.95 2.13 -6.72
C ILE A 36 -1.85 0.63 -6.95
N TYR A 37 -0.80 0.04 -6.41
CA TYR A 37 -0.58 -1.40 -6.52
C TYR A 37 -0.83 -2.02 -5.17
N SER A 38 -1.79 -2.93 -5.11
CA SER A 38 -2.22 -3.51 -3.85
C SER A 38 -2.10 -5.02 -3.90
N VAL A 39 -1.79 -5.63 -2.77
CA VAL A 39 -1.75 -7.07 -2.69
C VAL A 39 -3.15 -7.56 -2.34
N PHE A 40 -3.64 -8.49 -3.15
CA PHE A 40 -4.95 -9.10 -2.96
C PHE A 40 -4.75 -10.57 -2.62
N PHE A 41 -5.72 -11.13 -1.92
CA PHE A 41 -5.75 -12.54 -1.61
C PHE A 41 -6.93 -13.17 -2.32
N ASP A 42 -6.64 -14.10 -3.23
CA ASP A 42 -7.69 -14.81 -3.97
C ASP A 42 -8.67 -13.81 -4.61
N GLY A 43 -8.11 -12.76 -5.22
CA GLY A 43 -8.90 -11.76 -5.93
C GLY A 43 -9.63 -10.76 -5.06
N LYS A 44 -9.38 -10.75 -3.76
CA LYS A 44 -10.09 -9.86 -2.84
C LYS A 44 -9.12 -8.96 -2.11
N PRO A 45 -9.55 -7.73 -1.79
CA PRO A 45 -8.72 -6.84 -1.01
C PRO A 45 -8.48 -7.40 0.39
N ILE A 46 -7.33 -7.08 0.95
CA ILE A 46 -6.96 -7.60 2.27
C ILE A 46 -6.44 -6.49 3.16
N ASN A 47 -6.37 -6.81 4.41
CA ASN A 47 -5.61 -6.08 5.42
C ASN A 47 -4.56 -7.04 5.94
N LEU A 48 -3.54 -6.53 6.60
CA LEU A 48 -2.46 -7.39 7.09
C LEU A 48 -2.04 -6.90 8.46
N ARG A 49 -1.87 -7.83 9.37
CA ARG A 49 -1.36 -7.47 10.69
C ARG A 49 -0.44 -8.57 11.19
N THR A 50 0.48 -8.18 12.06
CA THR A 50 1.34 -9.13 12.76
C THR A 50 1.06 -9.00 14.24
N LEU A 51 1.21 -10.11 14.96
CA LEU A 51 1.03 -10.09 16.40
C LEU A 51 1.85 -11.21 17.00
N HIS A 52 2.11 -11.08 18.29
CA HIS A 52 2.80 -12.14 19.02
C HIS A 52 1.72 -12.96 19.74
N THR A 53 1.67 -14.25 19.45
CA THR A 53 0.57 -15.07 19.94
C THR A 53 0.69 -15.40 21.42
N LEU A 54 1.88 -15.26 22.00
CA LEU A 54 2.09 -15.63 23.40
C LEU A 54 1.98 -14.47 24.36
N VAL A 55 2.06 -13.24 23.88
CA VAL A 55 1.97 -12.07 24.76
C VAL A 55 0.98 -11.08 24.14
N SER A 56 0.33 -10.31 25.00
CA SER A 56 -0.68 -9.39 24.54
C SER A 56 -0.13 -7.98 24.28
N TYR A 57 1.07 -7.71 24.72
CA TYR A 57 1.63 -6.38 24.55
C TYR A 57 2.91 -6.49 23.71
N PRO A 58 3.10 -5.64 22.71
CA PRO A 58 2.36 -4.41 22.44
C PRO A 58 1.07 -4.59 21.64
N GLY A 59 0.67 -5.78 21.31
CA GLY A 59 -0.54 -6.00 20.53
C GLY A 59 -0.27 -6.05 19.03
N PRO A 60 -1.31 -6.19 18.25
CA PRO A 60 -1.13 -6.34 16.81
C PRO A 60 -0.67 -5.06 16.14
N LYS A 61 0.14 -5.22 15.10
CA LYS A 61 0.59 -4.12 14.27
C LYS A 61 0.09 -4.33 12.85
N TYR A 62 -0.53 -3.32 12.29
CA TYR A 62 -1.07 -3.41 10.95
C TYR A 62 -0.02 -2.97 9.95
N LYS A 63 0.04 -3.66 8.84
CA LYS A 63 1.04 -3.44 7.81
C LYS A 63 0.38 -2.94 6.54
N LYS A 64 1.13 -2.17 5.80
CA LYS A 64 0.67 -1.59 4.55
C LYS A 64 0.61 -2.68 3.48
N VAL A 65 -0.46 -2.67 2.70
CA VAL A 65 -0.64 -3.62 1.59
C VAL A 65 -0.81 -2.93 0.25
N SER A 66 -0.83 -1.59 0.23
CA SER A 66 -1.03 -0.82 -0.99
C SER A 66 0.12 0.16 -1.16
N PHE A 67 0.58 0.30 -2.38
CA PHE A 67 1.79 1.08 -2.68
C PHE A 67 1.65 1.78 -4.02
N SER A 68 2.30 2.93 -4.15
CA SER A 68 2.42 3.55 -5.47
C SER A 68 3.57 2.93 -6.27
N ASN A 69 4.45 2.19 -5.64
CA ASN A 69 5.57 1.52 -6.29
C ASN A 69 5.25 0.04 -6.44
N PRO A 70 5.14 -0.48 -7.67
CA PRO A 70 4.79 -1.88 -7.85
C PRO A 70 5.82 -2.85 -7.27
N GLY A 71 7.09 -2.46 -7.22
CA GLY A 71 8.11 -3.33 -6.65
C GLY A 71 7.84 -3.70 -5.22
N HIS A 72 7.38 -2.75 -4.42
CA HIS A 72 7.04 -3.04 -3.03
C HIS A 72 5.86 -4.01 -2.93
N ALA A 73 4.88 -3.85 -3.82
CA ALA A 73 3.73 -4.75 -3.81
C ALA A 73 4.14 -6.16 -4.19
N PHE A 74 4.98 -6.31 -5.23
CA PHE A 74 5.44 -7.63 -5.64
C PHE A 74 6.28 -8.29 -4.57
N ASN A 75 7.12 -7.53 -3.87
CA ASN A 75 7.92 -8.09 -2.79
C ASN A 75 7.02 -8.61 -1.67
N LEU A 76 5.98 -7.86 -1.33
CA LEU A 76 5.07 -8.28 -0.29
C LEU A 76 4.30 -9.53 -0.72
N ALA A 77 3.78 -9.55 -1.94
CA ALA A 77 3.03 -10.71 -2.44
C ALA A 77 3.91 -11.95 -2.43
N ALA A 78 5.15 -11.83 -2.87
CA ALA A 78 6.07 -12.97 -2.89
C ALA A 78 6.34 -13.47 -1.47
N ARG A 79 6.54 -12.55 -0.52
CA ARG A 79 6.78 -12.95 0.86
C ARG A 79 5.58 -13.67 1.45
N LEU A 80 4.37 -13.17 1.17
CA LEU A 80 3.17 -13.80 1.72
C LEU A 80 2.92 -15.17 1.07
N ASN A 81 3.14 -15.27 -0.23
CA ASN A 81 2.99 -16.57 -0.89
C ASN A 81 3.96 -17.58 -0.31
N LYS A 82 5.19 -17.16 -0.03
CA LYS A 82 6.16 -18.06 0.57
C LYS A 82 5.76 -18.42 1.98
N LEU A 83 5.35 -17.44 2.77
CA LEU A 83 5.00 -17.65 4.17
C LEU A 83 3.81 -18.59 4.32
N PHE A 84 2.80 -18.42 3.49
CA PHE A 84 1.58 -19.21 3.58
C PHE A 84 1.56 -20.37 2.60
N GLN A 85 2.66 -20.60 1.89
CA GLN A 85 2.80 -21.71 0.95
C GLN A 85 1.64 -21.74 -0.04
N SER A 86 1.44 -20.59 -0.69
CA SER A 86 0.33 -20.42 -1.62
C SER A 86 0.80 -19.67 -2.85
N ASP A 87 -0.11 -19.52 -3.80
CA ASP A 87 0.14 -18.68 -4.97
C ASP A 87 -1.02 -17.73 -5.21
N VAL A 88 -1.85 -17.52 -4.18
CA VAL A 88 -3.07 -16.73 -4.34
C VAL A 88 -2.89 -15.26 -3.95
N PHE A 89 -1.72 -14.87 -3.46
CA PHE A 89 -1.45 -13.45 -3.22
C PHE A 89 -0.94 -12.84 -4.51
N THR A 90 -1.68 -11.89 -5.04
CA THR A 90 -1.36 -11.27 -6.33
C THR A 90 -1.32 -9.77 -6.18
N VAL A 91 -0.67 -9.11 -7.14
CA VAL A 91 -0.62 -7.65 -7.18
C VAL A 91 -1.66 -7.16 -8.16
N VAL A 92 -2.52 -6.26 -7.71
CA VAL A 92 -3.58 -5.70 -8.53
C VAL A 92 -3.28 -4.22 -8.72
N ARG A 93 -3.37 -3.78 -9.97
CA ARG A 93 -3.21 -2.36 -10.30
C ARG A 93 -4.56 -1.68 -10.25
N LEU A 94 -4.65 -0.63 -9.46
CA LEU A 94 -5.89 0.11 -9.30
C LEU A 94 -5.66 1.51 -9.86
N THR A 95 -6.35 1.84 -10.95
CA THR A 95 -6.19 3.14 -11.59
C THR A 95 -7.41 4.02 -11.46
N GLN A 96 -8.54 3.44 -11.13
CA GLN A 96 -9.78 4.17 -10.98
C GLN A 96 -10.40 3.85 -9.63
N GLY A 97 -11.19 4.77 -9.15
CA GLY A 97 -11.86 4.57 -7.88
C GLY A 97 -12.92 5.64 -7.71
N ASP A 98 -13.63 5.53 -6.61
CA ASP A 98 -14.67 6.48 -6.27
C ASP A 98 -14.19 7.37 -5.15
N VAL A 99 -14.50 8.66 -5.26
CA VAL A 99 -14.23 9.57 -4.16
C VAL A 99 -15.26 9.27 -3.09
N VAL A 100 -14.81 9.06 -1.86
CA VAL A 100 -15.72 8.80 -0.75
C VAL A 100 -15.62 9.93 0.24
N THR A 101 -16.71 10.20 0.94
CA THR A 101 -16.75 11.21 1.97
C THR A 101 -16.66 10.55 3.34
N GLU A 102 -16.34 11.35 4.33
CA GLU A 102 -16.29 10.83 5.69
C GLU A 102 -17.66 10.31 6.12
N ASP A 103 -18.72 10.97 5.69
CA ASP A 103 -20.06 10.52 6.07
C ASP A 103 -20.36 9.14 5.49
N GLU A 104 -19.95 8.90 4.25
CA GLU A 104 -20.12 7.58 3.66
C GLU A 104 -19.37 6.52 4.46
N ILE A 105 -18.15 6.84 4.88
CA ILE A 105 -17.36 5.91 5.65
C ILE A 105 -18.01 5.63 7.00
N LYS A 106 -18.55 6.66 7.64
CA LYS A 106 -19.24 6.47 8.90
C LYS A 106 -20.45 5.56 8.74
N GLN A 107 -21.20 5.74 7.66
CA GLN A 107 -22.36 4.89 7.43
C GLN A 107 -21.96 3.45 7.21
N LEU A 108 -20.86 3.22 6.51
CA LEU A 108 -20.37 1.87 6.32
C LEU A 108 -19.99 1.22 7.65
N LYS A 109 -19.39 1.99 8.55
CA LYS A 109 -18.97 1.45 9.83
C LYS A 109 -20.13 1.21 10.76
N GLU A 110 -21.15 2.07 10.68
CA GLU A 110 -22.29 1.97 11.58
C GLU A 110 -23.44 1.20 10.98
N GLY A 111 -23.34 0.82 9.73
CA GLY A 111 -24.40 0.08 9.09
C GLY A 111 -24.53 -1.30 9.68
N PRO A 112 -25.34 -2.13 9.07
CA PRO A 112 -25.54 -3.47 9.58
C PRO A 112 -24.24 -4.19 9.50
N GLN A 113 -23.55 -4.17 10.55
CA GLN A 113 -22.27 -4.70 10.55
C GLN A 113 -22.36 -6.12 10.60
N SER A 114 -22.91 -6.69 10.07
CA SER A 114 -22.89 -8.02 9.96
C SER A 114 -21.99 -8.59 10.93
N THR A 115 -21.67 -8.20 11.67
CA THR A 115 -20.84 -8.81 12.50
C THR A 115 -21.06 -9.69 13.21
#